data_04058f1578ea39af5c71cd7743fb8f85
#
_entry.id   04058f1578ea39af5c71cd7743fb8f85
#
_cell.length_a   1.000
_cell.length_b   1.000
_cell.length_c   1.000
_cell.angle_alpha   90.00
_cell.angle_beta   90.00
_cell.angle_gamma   90.00
#
_symmetry.space_group_name_H-M   'P 1'
#
loop_
_entity.id
_entity.type
_entity.pdbx_description
1 polymer ?
#
loop_
_entity_poly.entity_id
_entity_poly.type
_entity_poly.pdbx_seq_one_letter_code
_entity_poly.pdbx_strand_id
1 'polypeptide(L)'
;MDFEPWLYAIVVVGAVSLALFLLYVMKPRWKREKEPLEAPSAVEEKLPPLRAERSVTVDEARRARDELKTLDLEREILSFAIRRLYEAHGEGKITEEERERLAHRYKSRMARIKETISRSESIVALHELE
;
A
#
# COMPACT_ATOMS: atom_id res chain seq x y z
N MET A 1 35.98 -39.80 -6.15
CA MET A 1 34.74 -39.13 -6.59
C MET A 1 35.08 -37.66 -6.74
N ASP A 2 35.46 -37.32 -7.94
CA ASP A 2 35.83 -35.95 -8.25
C ASP A 2 34.55 -35.15 -8.44
N PHE A 3 34.14 -34.47 -7.36
CA PHE A 3 33.09 -33.52 -7.46
C PHE A 3 33.60 -32.33 -8.27
N GLU A 4 33.10 -32.21 -9.48
CA GLU A 4 33.44 -31.14 -10.41
C GLU A 4 33.34 -29.78 -9.71
N PRO A 5 34.39 -28.96 -9.67
CA PRO A 5 34.43 -27.71 -8.91
C PRO A 5 33.37 -26.70 -9.36
N TRP A 6 32.81 -26.88 -10.56
CA TRP A 6 31.72 -26.05 -11.08
C TRP A 6 30.38 -26.30 -10.37
N LEU A 7 30.11 -27.50 -9.84
CA LEU A 7 28.93 -27.80 -9.02
C LEU A 7 28.97 -27.02 -7.72
N TYR A 8 30.17 -26.90 -7.10
CA TYR A 8 30.34 -26.11 -5.89
C TYR A 8 30.07 -24.63 -6.12
N ALA A 9 30.50 -24.10 -7.28
CA ALA A 9 30.24 -22.73 -7.68
C ALA A 9 28.73 -22.45 -7.83
N ILE A 10 27.98 -23.37 -8.42
CA ILE A 10 26.50 -23.22 -8.59
C ILE A 10 25.78 -23.23 -7.23
N VAL A 11 26.18 -24.11 -6.31
CA VAL A 11 25.60 -24.19 -4.97
C VAL A 11 25.87 -22.91 -4.17
N VAL A 12 27.10 -22.38 -4.23
CA VAL A 12 27.47 -21.15 -3.54
C VAL A 12 26.69 -19.94 -4.11
N VAL A 13 26.60 -19.81 -5.44
CA VAL A 13 25.84 -18.73 -6.07
C VAL A 13 24.33 -18.83 -5.74
N GLY A 14 23.79 -20.05 -5.72
CA GLY A 14 22.40 -20.30 -5.31
C GLY A 14 22.12 -19.90 -3.86
N ALA A 15 23.03 -20.26 -2.94
CA ALA A 15 22.91 -19.93 -1.52
C ALA A 15 22.99 -18.42 -1.27
N VAL A 16 23.92 -17.72 -1.94
CA VAL A 16 24.05 -16.26 -1.84
C VAL A 16 22.82 -15.54 -2.42
N SER A 17 22.32 -16.02 -3.55
CA SER A 17 21.10 -15.47 -4.17
C SER A 17 19.88 -15.63 -3.27
N LEU A 18 19.73 -16.81 -2.63
CA LEU A 18 18.66 -17.09 -1.68
C LEU A 18 18.75 -16.20 -0.43
N ALA A 19 19.97 -16.02 0.10
CA ALA A 19 20.20 -15.15 1.25
C ALA A 19 19.85 -13.67 0.95
N LEU A 20 20.27 -13.17 -0.22
CA LEU A 20 19.91 -11.82 -0.67
C LEU A 20 18.41 -11.66 -0.90
N PHE A 21 17.75 -12.70 -1.45
CA PHE A 21 16.31 -12.70 -1.64
C PHE A 21 15.58 -12.68 -0.28
N LEU A 22 16.01 -13.47 0.69
CA LEU A 22 15.45 -13.45 2.04
C LEU A 22 15.67 -12.12 2.74
N LEU A 23 16.84 -11.49 2.60
CA LEU A 23 17.11 -10.15 3.12
C LEU A 23 16.24 -9.09 2.43
N TYR A 24 15.97 -9.25 1.14
CA TYR A 24 15.09 -8.35 0.39
C TYR A 24 13.63 -8.48 0.82
N VAL A 25 13.14 -9.73 1.02
CA VAL A 25 11.76 -10.02 1.46
C VAL A 25 11.58 -9.72 2.94
N MET A 26 12.60 -10.02 3.76
CA MET A 26 12.61 -9.73 5.20
C MET A 26 13.11 -8.32 5.52
N LYS A 27 13.26 -7.44 4.52
CA LYS A 27 13.53 -6.04 4.81
C LYS A 27 12.40 -5.54 5.72
N PRO A 28 12.62 -5.50 7.05
CA PRO A 28 11.62 -4.96 7.95
C PRO A 28 11.41 -3.53 7.48
N ARG A 29 10.18 -3.12 7.31
CA ARG A 29 9.83 -1.71 7.31
C ARG A 29 10.26 -1.18 8.67
N TRP A 30 11.52 -0.86 8.79
CA TRP A 30 12.01 -0.14 9.95
C TRP A 30 11.22 1.17 9.99
N LYS A 31 10.20 1.16 10.81
CA LYS A 31 9.72 2.39 11.41
C LYS A 31 10.96 3.09 11.93
N ARG A 32 11.23 4.29 11.45
CA ARG A 32 12.17 5.18 12.08
C ARG A 32 11.75 5.32 13.53
N GLU A 33 12.38 4.53 14.36
CA GLU A 33 12.38 4.73 15.79
C GLU A 33 13.15 6.00 16.02
N LYS A 34 12.44 7.03 16.42
CA LYS A 34 13.03 8.27 16.88
C LYS A 34 13.83 7.93 18.12
N GLU A 35 15.14 8.17 18.08
CA GLU A 35 16.00 8.16 19.25
C GLU A 35 15.35 8.93 20.40
N PRO A 36 15.40 8.39 21.62
CA PRO A 36 15.04 9.18 22.79
C PRO A 36 16.19 10.14 23.09
N LEU A 37 16.00 11.39 22.85
CA LEU A 37 16.83 12.43 23.45
C LEU A 37 16.56 12.44 24.94
N GLU A 38 17.61 12.22 25.70
CA GLU A 38 17.68 12.31 27.14
C GLU A 38 17.03 13.59 27.66
N ALA A 39 16.18 13.43 28.66
CA ALA A 39 15.62 14.53 29.41
C ALA A 39 16.58 14.95 30.50
N PRO A 40 16.80 16.26 30.74
CA PRO A 40 17.16 16.73 32.05
C PRO A 40 15.91 17.14 32.82
N SER A 41 15.89 16.68 34.04
CA SER A 41 14.96 16.98 35.10
C SER A 41 14.62 18.45 35.22
N ALA A 42 13.35 18.77 35.27
CA ALA A 42 12.82 19.79 36.19
C ALA A 42 11.32 19.55 36.36
N VAL A 43 10.97 19.31 37.57
CA VAL A 43 9.71 19.31 38.24
C VAL A 43 8.86 20.51 37.79
N GLU A 44 7.71 20.24 37.20
CA GLU A 44 6.50 20.99 37.55
C GLU A 44 5.28 20.23 37.10
N GLU A 45 4.55 19.81 38.10
CA GLU A 45 3.23 19.21 38.09
C GLU A 45 2.25 20.14 37.37
N LYS A 46 1.96 19.79 36.12
CA LYS A 46 0.74 20.27 35.48
C LYS A 46 0.20 19.14 34.64
N LEU A 47 -0.84 18.51 35.16
CA LEU A 47 -1.64 17.56 34.40
C LEU A 47 -1.89 18.10 32.99
N PRO A 48 -1.43 17.40 31.94
CA PRO A 48 -1.91 17.72 30.61
C PRO A 48 -3.36 17.24 30.56
N PRO A 49 -4.29 18.05 30.08
CA PRO A 49 -5.63 17.57 29.81
C PRO A 49 -5.51 16.42 28.81
N LEU A 50 -6.01 15.27 29.22
CA LEU A 50 -6.30 14.14 28.37
C LEU A 50 -7.34 14.57 27.33
N ARG A 51 -6.88 15.25 26.30
CA ARG A 51 -7.66 15.54 25.11
C ARG A 51 -6.71 15.59 23.92
N ALA A 52 -6.19 14.42 23.54
CA ALA A 52 -5.84 14.20 22.18
C ALA A 52 -7.17 14.04 21.41
N GLU A 53 -7.96 15.11 21.39
CA GLU A 53 -8.93 15.25 20.33
C GLU A 53 -8.14 15.32 19.05
N ARG A 54 -8.12 14.21 18.32
CA ARG A 54 -7.85 14.25 16.89
C ARG A 54 -9.03 14.94 16.25
N SER A 55 -9.12 16.24 16.45
CA SER A 55 -9.99 17.04 15.62
C SER A 55 -9.40 16.94 14.22
N VAL A 56 -10.18 16.42 13.31
CA VAL A 56 -9.85 16.42 11.89
C VAL A 56 -9.82 17.87 11.48
N THR A 57 -8.65 18.38 11.11
CA THR A 57 -8.52 19.78 10.69
C THR A 57 -9.31 20.02 9.41
N VAL A 58 -9.81 21.24 9.22
CA VAL A 58 -10.51 21.65 7.99
C VAL A 58 -9.71 21.33 6.74
N ASP A 59 -8.37 21.45 6.83
CA ASP A 59 -7.47 21.14 5.72
C ASP A 59 -7.39 19.63 5.43
N GLU A 60 -7.42 18.79 6.45
CA GLU A 60 -7.47 17.33 6.27
C GLU A 60 -8.78 16.89 5.65
N ALA A 61 -9.91 17.45 6.10
CA ALA A 61 -11.21 17.18 5.52
C ALA A 61 -11.30 17.64 4.06
N ARG A 62 -10.72 18.78 3.72
CA ARG A 62 -10.66 19.27 2.35
C ARG A 62 -9.84 18.32 1.46
N ARG A 63 -8.64 17.94 1.90
CA ARG A 63 -7.78 16.99 1.18
C ARG A 63 -8.49 15.65 0.98
N ALA A 64 -9.15 15.14 2.02
CA ALA A 64 -9.90 13.90 1.92
C ALA A 64 -11.05 13.99 0.88
N ARG A 65 -11.75 15.10 0.81
CA ARG A 65 -12.80 15.32 -0.23
C ARG A 65 -12.23 15.39 -1.64
N ASP A 66 -11.08 16.04 -1.83
CA ASP A 66 -10.45 16.13 -3.15
C ASP A 66 -9.87 14.79 -3.58
N GLU A 67 -9.32 14.02 -2.62
CA GLU A 67 -8.88 12.64 -2.84
C GLU A 67 -10.05 11.74 -3.24
N LEU A 68 -11.19 11.85 -2.56
CA LEU A 68 -12.40 11.07 -2.88
C LEU A 68 -12.84 11.27 -4.33
N LYS A 69 -12.88 12.50 -4.81
CA LYS A 69 -13.24 12.79 -6.22
C LYS A 69 -12.32 12.11 -7.21
N THR A 70 -11.01 12.14 -6.93
CA THR A 70 -10.00 11.51 -7.78
C THR A 70 -10.11 9.99 -7.75
N LEU A 71 -10.32 9.41 -6.57
CA LEU A 71 -10.47 7.97 -6.39
C LEU A 71 -11.77 7.44 -7.03
N ASP A 72 -12.86 8.18 -6.94
CA ASP A 72 -14.11 7.81 -7.61
C ASP A 72 -13.94 7.78 -9.12
N LEU A 73 -13.28 8.78 -9.70
CA LEU A 73 -12.95 8.79 -11.12
C LEU A 73 -12.05 7.62 -11.51
N GLU A 74 -11.02 7.32 -10.72
CA GLU A 74 -10.13 6.19 -10.97
C GLU A 74 -10.88 4.85 -10.91
N ARG A 75 -11.81 4.70 -9.96
CA ARG A 75 -12.70 3.54 -9.86
C ARG A 75 -13.55 3.36 -11.11
N GLU A 76 -14.12 4.46 -11.61
CA GLU A 76 -14.93 4.46 -12.84
C GLU A 76 -14.10 4.03 -14.06
N ILE A 77 -12.90 4.60 -14.22
CA ILE A 77 -11.97 4.26 -15.30
C ILE A 77 -11.59 2.78 -15.25
N LEU A 78 -11.29 2.24 -14.07
CA LEU A 78 -10.96 0.81 -13.92
C LEU A 78 -12.15 -0.09 -14.23
N SER A 79 -13.36 0.31 -13.85
CA SER A 79 -14.58 -0.43 -14.18
C SER A 79 -14.79 -0.51 -15.68
N PHE A 80 -14.58 0.59 -16.38
CA PHE A 80 -14.62 0.66 -17.84
C PHE A 80 -13.52 -0.20 -18.48
N ALA A 81 -12.30 -0.11 -17.97
CA ALA A 81 -11.17 -0.90 -18.46
C ALA A 81 -11.43 -2.41 -18.31
N ILE A 82 -11.98 -2.86 -17.19
CA ILE A 82 -12.35 -4.27 -16.99
C ILE A 82 -13.39 -4.69 -18.04
N ARG A 83 -14.44 -3.91 -18.26
CA ARG A 83 -15.45 -4.20 -19.29
C ARG A 83 -14.80 -4.33 -20.67
N ARG A 84 -13.93 -3.37 -21.03
CA ARG A 84 -13.24 -3.36 -22.32
C ARG A 84 -12.34 -4.58 -22.53
N LEU A 85 -11.75 -5.15 -21.46
CA LEU A 85 -11.01 -6.39 -21.55
C LEU A 85 -11.87 -7.57 -21.99
N TYR A 86 -13.08 -7.70 -21.43
CA TYR A 86 -14.01 -8.78 -21.81
C TYR A 86 -14.51 -8.61 -23.25
N GLU A 87 -14.77 -7.37 -23.66
CA GLU A 87 -15.12 -7.06 -25.05
C GLU A 87 -13.99 -7.42 -26.00
N ALA A 88 -12.74 -7.00 -25.69
CA ALA A 88 -11.57 -7.29 -26.50
C ALA A 88 -11.31 -8.81 -26.63
N HIS A 89 -11.54 -9.56 -25.59
CA HIS A 89 -11.49 -11.02 -25.64
C HIS A 89 -12.59 -11.59 -26.55
N GLY A 90 -13.82 -11.10 -26.42
CA GLY A 90 -14.92 -11.50 -27.29
C GLY A 90 -14.70 -11.15 -28.76
N GLU A 91 -13.97 -10.08 -29.04
CA GLU A 91 -13.55 -9.66 -30.39
C GLU A 91 -12.31 -10.44 -30.90
N GLY A 92 -11.74 -11.34 -30.09
CA GLY A 92 -10.54 -12.11 -30.44
C GLY A 92 -9.24 -11.31 -30.46
N LYS A 93 -9.21 -10.11 -29.89
CA LYS A 93 -8.03 -9.23 -29.85
C LYS A 93 -6.99 -9.62 -28.81
N ILE A 94 -7.43 -10.29 -27.77
CA ILE A 94 -6.58 -10.77 -26.66
C ILE A 94 -6.95 -12.22 -26.32
N THR A 95 -5.99 -12.96 -25.82
CA THR A 95 -6.18 -14.34 -25.35
C THR A 95 -6.88 -14.37 -24.01
N GLU A 96 -7.39 -15.52 -23.62
CA GLU A 96 -8.00 -15.72 -22.32
C GLU A 96 -7.00 -15.47 -21.18
N GLU A 97 -5.78 -15.94 -21.32
CA GLU A 97 -4.71 -15.75 -20.32
C GLU A 97 -4.35 -14.27 -20.15
N GLU A 98 -4.28 -13.51 -21.25
CA GLU A 98 -4.05 -12.07 -21.21
C GLU A 98 -5.20 -11.34 -20.52
N ARG A 99 -6.45 -11.70 -20.84
CA ARG A 99 -7.64 -11.17 -20.19
C ARG A 99 -7.59 -11.41 -18.67
N GLU A 100 -7.35 -12.65 -18.25
CA GLU A 100 -7.32 -13.05 -16.83
C GLU A 100 -6.22 -12.26 -16.07
N ARG A 101 -5.02 -12.19 -16.63
CA ARG A 101 -3.90 -11.48 -16.02
C ARG A 101 -4.19 -9.98 -15.86
N LEU A 102 -4.74 -9.35 -16.88
CA LEU A 102 -5.09 -7.92 -16.84
C LEU A 102 -6.27 -7.66 -15.92
N ALA A 103 -7.31 -8.49 -15.98
CA ALA A 103 -8.48 -8.40 -15.11
C ALA A 103 -8.10 -8.54 -13.63
N HIS A 104 -7.22 -9.49 -13.30
CA HIS A 104 -6.72 -9.65 -11.93
C HIS A 104 -6.00 -8.40 -11.43
N ARG A 105 -5.15 -7.79 -12.27
CA ARG A 105 -4.42 -6.55 -11.94
C ARG A 105 -5.39 -5.39 -11.68
N TYR A 106 -6.38 -5.20 -12.54
CA TYR A 106 -7.35 -4.11 -12.38
C TYR A 106 -8.28 -4.33 -11.20
N LYS A 107 -8.73 -5.56 -10.95
CA LYS A 107 -9.53 -5.91 -9.76
C LYS A 107 -8.76 -5.67 -8.46
N SER A 108 -7.48 -6.03 -8.42
CA SER A 108 -6.61 -5.77 -7.26
C SER A 108 -6.43 -4.28 -7.00
N ARG A 109 -6.26 -3.47 -8.06
CA ARG A 109 -6.20 -2.01 -7.94
C ARG A 109 -7.52 -1.42 -7.46
N MET A 110 -8.64 -1.91 -7.99
CA MET A 110 -9.99 -1.52 -7.57
C MET A 110 -10.23 -1.79 -6.08
N ALA A 111 -9.77 -2.92 -5.55
CA ALA A 111 -9.89 -3.26 -4.13
C ALA A 111 -9.13 -2.26 -3.24
N ARG A 112 -7.92 -1.86 -3.65
CA ARG A 112 -7.13 -0.84 -2.93
C ARG A 112 -7.81 0.53 -2.94
N ILE A 113 -8.36 0.92 -4.08
CA ILE A 113 -9.09 2.20 -4.20
C ILE A 113 -10.30 2.20 -3.28
N LYS A 114 -11.10 1.12 -3.24
CA LYS A 114 -12.24 1.00 -2.34
C LYS A 114 -11.85 1.14 -0.87
N GLU A 115 -10.72 0.55 -0.47
CA GLU A 115 -10.20 0.67 0.89
C GLU A 115 -9.81 2.13 1.20
N THR A 116 -9.15 2.81 0.26
CA THR A 116 -8.76 4.21 0.44
C THR A 116 -10.00 5.12 0.49
N ILE A 117 -11.00 4.90 -0.37
CA ILE A 117 -12.27 5.63 -0.34
C ILE A 117 -12.92 5.51 1.04
N SER A 118 -13.07 4.29 1.55
CA SER A 118 -13.69 4.08 2.87
C SER A 118 -12.95 4.82 4.00
N ARG A 119 -11.62 4.90 3.92
CA ARG A 119 -10.81 5.65 4.87
C ARG A 119 -11.03 7.16 4.76
N SER A 120 -11.03 7.69 3.54
CA SER A 120 -11.24 9.13 3.30
C SER A 120 -12.66 9.56 3.63
N GLU A 121 -13.67 8.73 3.38
CA GLU A 121 -15.05 8.94 3.81
C GLU A 121 -15.17 9.02 5.33
N SER A 122 -14.45 8.15 6.05
CA SER A 122 -14.43 8.17 7.52
C SER A 122 -13.83 9.48 8.06
N ILE A 123 -12.79 10.02 7.43
CA ILE A 123 -12.18 11.31 7.81
C ILE A 123 -13.18 12.45 7.59
N VAL A 124 -13.87 12.48 6.45
CA VAL A 124 -14.86 13.49 6.16
C VAL A 124 -16.03 13.43 7.12
N ALA A 125 -16.54 12.22 7.40
CA ALA A 125 -17.65 12.02 8.33
C ALA A 125 -17.30 12.45 9.76
N LEU A 126 -16.08 12.19 10.24
CA LEU A 126 -15.64 12.66 11.55
C LEU A 126 -15.63 14.20 11.64
N HIS A 127 -15.20 14.87 10.59
CA HIS A 127 -15.21 16.34 10.55
C HIS A 127 -16.64 16.94 10.52
N GLU A 128 -17.59 16.25 9.89
CA GLU A 128 -18.99 16.72 9.81
C GLU A 128 -19.75 16.52 11.14
N LEU A 129 -19.23 15.68 12.04
CA LEU A 129 -19.83 15.43 13.37
C LEU A 129 -19.30 16.38 14.47
N GLU A 130 -18.26 17.15 14.20
CA GLU A 130 -17.68 18.15 15.10
C GLU A 130 -18.31 19.55 14.88
#